data_661648644ebb1514b4c6296a2608fd2d
#
_entry.id   661648644ebb1514b4c6296a2608fd2d
#
_cell.length_a   1.000
_cell.length_b   1.000
_cell.length_c   1.000
_cell.angle_alpha   90.00
_cell.angle_beta   90.00
_cell.angle_gamma   90.00
#
_symmetry.space_group_name_H-M   'P 1'
#
loop_
_entity.id
_entity.type
_entity.pdbx_description
1 polymer ?
#
loop_
_entity_poly.entity_id
_entity_poly.type
_entity_poly.pdbx_seq_one_letter_code
_entity_poly.pdbx_strand_id
1 'polypeptide(L)'
;MSLCRRFFCCSGTIKKPKVYVLQLQNNKYYVGESINPKKRIQDHFKGRGSVWTKINRPVKSLEPLTRPQDDLWELTETLRRMNFHGVDNVRGSLFTQPKPLSKEQKVMTGQLFCELNGFCRRCGGSGHFINQCSSDNVASWV
;
A
#
# COMPACT_ATOMS: atom_id res chain seq x y z
N MET A 1 -6.84 -25.28 12.78
CA MET A 1 -5.77 -25.49 11.78
C MET A 1 -4.80 -24.33 11.88
N SER A 2 -3.58 -24.63 12.28
CA SER A 2 -2.55 -23.62 12.48
C SER A 2 -1.85 -23.30 11.15
N LEU A 3 -2.18 -22.17 10.55
CA LEU A 3 -1.43 -21.57 9.42
C LEU A 3 -0.01 -21.13 9.81
N CYS A 4 0.33 -21.16 11.10
CA CYS A 4 1.58 -20.68 11.65
C CYS A 4 2.75 -21.69 11.62
N ARG A 5 2.55 -22.94 11.24
CA ARG A 5 3.62 -23.96 11.35
C ARG A 5 4.56 -24.07 10.14
N ARG A 6 4.36 -23.34 9.07
CA ARG A 6 5.23 -23.41 7.88
C ARG A 6 6.29 -22.33 7.77
N PHE A 7 6.35 -21.37 8.68
CA PHE A 7 7.28 -20.24 8.59
C PHE A 7 8.47 -20.28 9.56
N PHE A 8 8.60 -21.33 10.37
CA PHE A 8 9.65 -21.40 11.39
C PHE A 8 10.58 -22.61 11.24
N CYS A 9 11.16 -22.81 10.08
CA CYS A 9 12.25 -23.76 9.93
C CYS A 9 13.26 -23.29 8.86
N CYS A 10 14.01 -22.24 9.16
CA CYS A 10 15.32 -22.02 8.56
C CYS A 10 16.10 -21.07 9.46
N SER A 11 17.07 -21.59 10.16
CA SER A 11 18.13 -20.84 10.86
C SER A 11 19.10 -20.20 9.85
N GLY A 12 18.58 -19.36 8.98
CA GLY A 12 19.37 -18.50 8.11
C GLY A 12 19.02 -17.05 8.41
N THR A 13 19.98 -16.14 8.29
CA THR A 13 19.73 -14.69 8.36
C THR A 13 18.72 -14.32 7.27
N ILE A 14 17.42 -14.26 7.66
CA ILE A 14 16.35 -13.88 6.74
C ILE A 14 16.57 -12.41 6.38
N LYS A 15 16.98 -12.13 5.15
CA LYS A 15 17.05 -10.77 4.63
C LYS A 15 15.65 -10.19 4.65
N LYS A 16 15.45 -9.15 5.46
CA LYS A 16 14.16 -8.45 5.49
C LYS A 16 13.95 -7.69 4.18
N PRO A 17 12.76 -7.77 3.60
CA PRO A 17 12.45 -7.02 2.38
C PRO A 17 12.51 -5.51 2.64
N LYS A 18 12.65 -4.73 1.58
CA LYS A 18 12.56 -3.26 1.61
C LYS A 18 11.38 -2.82 0.77
N VAL A 19 10.67 -1.83 1.24
CA VAL A 19 9.60 -1.17 0.49
C VAL A 19 10.22 -0.10 -0.41
N TYR A 20 9.77 -0.08 -1.66
CA TYR A 20 10.14 0.92 -2.66
C TYR A 20 8.89 1.55 -3.27
N VAL A 21 9.03 2.77 -3.76
CA VAL A 21 7.96 3.50 -4.42
C VAL A 21 8.44 3.94 -5.79
N LEU A 22 7.64 3.67 -6.82
CA LEU A 22 7.88 4.11 -8.18
C LEU A 22 6.90 5.22 -8.55
N GLN A 23 7.41 6.31 -9.09
CA GLN A 23 6.60 7.27 -9.83
C GLN A 23 6.47 6.76 -11.27
N LEU A 24 5.25 6.72 -11.75
CA LEU A 24 4.90 6.22 -13.08
C LEU A 24 4.39 7.37 -13.96
N GLN A 25 4.24 7.10 -15.25
CA GLN A 25 3.56 8.01 -16.16
C GLN A 25 2.12 8.29 -15.70
N ASN A 26 1.52 9.39 -16.19
CA ASN A 26 0.15 9.82 -15.90
C ASN A 26 -0.13 10.07 -14.41
N ASN A 27 0.86 10.56 -13.66
CA ASN A 27 0.77 10.81 -12.22
C ASN A 27 0.31 9.57 -11.42
N LYS A 28 0.72 8.39 -11.86
CA LYS A 28 0.47 7.14 -11.17
C LYS A 28 1.67 6.74 -10.32
N TYR A 29 1.42 5.88 -9.34
CA TYR A 29 2.43 5.41 -8.39
C TYR A 29 2.27 3.92 -8.15
N TYR A 30 3.39 3.28 -7.82
CA TYR A 30 3.41 1.88 -7.43
C TYR A 30 4.26 1.72 -6.17
N VAL A 31 3.71 1.02 -5.20
CA VAL A 31 4.41 0.62 -3.98
C VAL A 31 4.67 -0.88 -4.06
N GLY A 32 5.88 -1.29 -3.79
CA GLY A 32 6.24 -2.70 -3.79
C GLY A 32 7.25 -3.04 -2.70
N GLU A 33 7.37 -4.32 -2.42
CA GLU A 33 8.28 -4.87 -1.44
C GLU A 33 9.15 -5.95 -2.07
N SER A 34 10.42 -5.99 -1.73
CA SER A 34 11.35 -7.00 -2.24
C SER A 34 12.57 -7.17 -1.34
N ILE A 35 13.05 -8.40 -1.21
CA ILE A 35 14.35 -8.70 -0.61
C ILE A 35 15.52 -8.22 -1.50
N ASN A 36 15.28 -8.09 -2.80
CA ASN A 36 16.22 -7.50 -3.75
C ASN A 36 15.55 -6.34 -4.51
N PRO A 37 15.36 -5.18 -3.87
CA PRO A 37 14.62 -4.07 -4.44
C PRO A 37 15.27 -3.51 -5.72
N LYS A 38 16.61 -3.46 -5.79
CA LYS A 38 17.32 -2.96 -6.98
C LYS A 38 16.97 -3.77 -8.23
N LYS A 39 17.04 -5.10 -8.13
CA LYS A 39 16.66 -5.99 -9.24
C LYS A 39 15.18 -5.84 -9.58
N ARG A 40 14.31 -5.82 -8.57
CA ARG A 40 12.85 -5.71 -8.76
C ARG A 40 12.47 -4.40 -9.43
N ILE A 41 13.08 -3.28 -9.03
CA ILE A 41 12.88 -1.98 -9.66
C ILE A 41 13.31 -2.02 -11.13
N GLN A 42 14.48 -2.59 -11.44
CA GLN A 42 14.93 -2.76 -12.83
C GLN A 42 13.95 -3.61 -13.67
N ASP A 43 13.33 -4.64 -13.07
CA ASP A 43 12.34 -5.45 -13.76
C ASP A 43 11.09 -4.63 -14.11
N HIS A 44 10.64 -3.74 -13.24
CA HIS A 44 9.55 -2.81 -13.55
C HIS A 44 9.92 -1.89 -14.73
N PHE A 45 11.11 -1.30 -14.74
CA PHE A 45 11.58 -0.45 -15.84
C PHE A 45 11.70 -1.21 -17.18
N LYS A 46 12.05 -2.49 -17.12
CA LYS A 46 12.14 -3.36 -18.31
C LYS A 46 10.79 -3.96 -18.73
N GLY A 47 9.69 -3.57 -18.09
CA GLY A 47 8.35 -4.10 -18.42
C GLY A 47 8.07 -5.51 -17.91
N ARG A 48 8.85 -6.02 -16.97
CA ARG A 48 8.66 -7.32 -16.32
C ARG A 48 8.02 -7.22 -14.93
N GLY A 49 7.48 -6.08 -14.58
CA GLY A 49 6.81 -5.84 -13.32
C GLY A 49 5.32 -6.21 -13.31
N SER A 50 4.55 -5.53 -12.45
CA SER A 50 3.10 -5.69 -12.37
C SER A 50 2.40 -5.18 -13.63
N VAL A 51 1.13 -5.60 -13.83
CA VAL A 51 0.30 -5.08 -14.93
C VAL A 51 0.18 -3.55 -14.84
N TRP A 52 0.02 -3.01 -13.64
CA TRP A 52 -0.05 -1.56 -13.40
C TRP A 52 1.17 -0.80 -13.92
N THR A 53 2.37 -1.32 -13.65
CA THR A 53 3.63 -0.70 -14.12
C THR A 53 3.93 -0.98 -15.59
N LYS A 54 3.28 -1.95 -16.19
CA LYS A 54 3.34 -2.16 -17.66
C LYS A 54 2.47 -1.14 -18.40
N ILE A 55 1.29 -0.85 -17.90
CA ILE A 55 0.35 0.13 -18.47
C ILE A 55 0.86 1.55 -18.23
N ASN A 56 1.30 1.85 -17.02
CA ASN A 56 1.85 3.15 -16.61
C ASN A 56 3.35 2.97 -16.40
N ARG A 57 4.16 3.28 -17.40
CA ARG A 57 5.61 3.01 -17.37
C ARG A 57 6.29 3.78 -16.23
N PRO A 58 7.24 3.14 -15.52
CA PRO A 58 8.04 3.82 -14.50
C PRO A 58 8.82 5.00 -15.08
N VAL A 59 8.80 6.11 -14.35
CA VAL A 59 9.57 7.32 -14.63
C VAL A 59 10.81 7.38 -13.76
N LYS A 60 10.64 7.16 -12.47
CA LYS A 60 11.73 7.14 -11.50
C LYS A 60 11.37 6.33 -10.24
N SER A 61 12.40 5.85 -9.56
CA SER A 61 12.26 5.35 -8.19
C SER A 61 12.37 6.50 -7.20
N LEU A 62 11.47 6.53 -6.23
CA LEU A 62 11.51 7.52 -5.15
C LEU A 62 12.39 6.98 -4.02
N GLU A 63 13.33 7.80 -3.57
CA GLU A 63 14.24 7.47 -2.49
C GLU A 63 13.81 8.18 -1.18
N PRO A 64 14.21 7.68 -0.01
CA PRO A 64 14.99 6.45 0.21
C PRO A 64 14.12 5.20 0.21
N LEU A 65 14.76 4.02 -0.02
CA LEU A 65 14.14 2.73 0.22
C LEU A 65 13.91 2.55 1.71
N THR A 66 12.68 2.34 2.12
CA THR A 66 12.35 2.20 3.54
C THR A 66 12.49 0.75 3.99
N ARG A 67 13.00 0.57 5.22
CA ARG A 67 12.93 -0.72 5.90
C ARG A 67 11.56 -0.85 6.53
N PRO A 68 10.86 -1.99 6.33
CA PRO A 68 9.60 -2.22 7.02
C PRO A 68 9.77 -2.12 8.53
N GLN A 69 8.85 -1.43 9.18
CA GLN A 69 8.75 -1.41 10.65
C GLN A 69 7.97 -2.61 11.16
N ASP A 70 7.07 -3.14 10.34
CA ASP A 70 6.24 -4.31 10.60
C ASP A 70 5.88 -5.02 9.28
N ASP A 71 5.15 -6.13 9.38
CA ASP A 71 4.74 -6.96 8.23
C ASP A 71 3.67 -6.30 7.35
N LEU A 72 3.09 -5.18 7.78
CA LEU A 72 2.07 -4.42 7.04
C LEU A 72 2.65 -3.15 6.39
N TRP A 73 3.97 -2.98 6.38
CA TRP A 73 4.61 -1.74 5.94
C TRP A 73 4.32 -1.40 4.47
N GLU A 74 4.30 -2.41 3.59
CA GLU A 74 3.91 -2.20 2.18
C GLU A 74 2.46 -1.70 2.08
N LEU A 75 1.54 -2.28 2.85
CA LEU A 75 0.14 -1.84 2.89
C LEU A 75 0.04 -0.41 3.45
N THR A 76 0.69 -0.15 4.56
CA THR A 76 0.71 1.19 5.20
C THR A 76 1.22 2.26 4.23
N GLU A 77 2.33 2.00 3.55
CA GLU A 77 2.87 2.94 2.56
C GLU A 77 1.96 3.10 1.34
N THR A 78 1.34 2.01 0.87
CA THR A 78 0.37 2.07 -0.22
C THR A 78 -0.81 2.97 0.13
N LEU A 79 -1.41 2.78 1.30
CA LEU A 79 -2.53 3.60 1.77
C LEU A 79 -2.13 5.07 2.00
N ARG A 80 -0.94 5.30 2.54
CA ARG A 80 -0.40 6.66 2.70
C ARG A 80 -0.27 7.37 1.36
N ARG A 81 0.24 6.69 0.34
CA ARG A 81 0.34 7.23 -1.02
C ARG A 81 -1.02 7.44 -1.67
N MET A 82 -1.98 6.53 -1.45
CA MET A 82 -3.35 6.69 -1.90
C MET A 82 -4.03 7.92 -1.28
N ASN A 83 -3.81 8.16 0.01
CA ASN A 83 -4.33 9.35 0.68
C ASN A 83 -3.76 10.64 0.10
N PHE A 84 -2.49 10.62 -0.30
CA PHE A 84 -1.81 11.81 -0.84
C PHE A 84 -2.09 12.03 -2.34
N HIS A 85 -2.07 10.98 -3.14
CA HIS A 85 -2.13 11.07 -4.61
C HIS A 85 -3.50 10.70 -5.20
N GLY A 86 -4.43 10.23 -4.37
CA GLY A 86 -5.70 9.69 -4.81
C GLY A 86 -5.69 8.17 -4.97
N VAL A 87 -6.79 7.54 -4.54
CA VAL A 87 -6.93 6.08 -4.47
C VAL A 87 -6.80 5.37 -5.83
N ASP A 88 -7.23 6.02 -6.92
CA ASP A 88 -7.13 5.45 -8.26
C ASP A 88 -5.77 5.69 -8.95
N ASN A 89 -4.88 6.41 -8.28
CA ASN A 89 -3.55 6.74 -8.81
C ASN A 89 -2.42 5.88 -8.23
N VAL A 90 -2.71 5.03 -7.26
CA VAL A 90 -1.71 4.22 -6.56
C VAL A 90 -2.11 2.76 -6.57
N ARG A 91 -1.14 1.89 -6.79
CA ARG A 91 -1.29 0.43 -6.62
C ARG A 91 -0.12 -0.12 -5.82
N GLY A 92 -0.36 -1.24 -5.17
CA GLY A 92 0.60 -1.93 -4.31
C GLY A 92 -0.12 -2.81 -3.30
N SER A 93 0.59 -3.68 -2.62
CA SER A 93 0.05 -4.59 -1.61
C SER A 93 -1.19 -5.34 -2.11
N LEU A 94 -2.32 -5.19 -1.45
CA LEU A 94 -3.60 -5.84 -1.82
C LEU A 94 -4.23 -5.26 -3.09
N PHE A 95 -3.82 -4.08 -3.52
CA PHE A 95 -4.40 -3.34 -4.63
C PHE A 95 -3.58 -3.57 -5.91
N THR A 96 -3.84 -4.66 -6.61
CA THR A 96 -3.07 -5.09 -7.79
C THR A 96 -3.80 -4.89 -9.11
N GLN A 97 -5.10 -4.62 -9.07
CA GLN A 97 -5.92 -4.47 -10.27
C GLN A 97 -5.57 -3.21 -11.08
N PRO A 98 -5.51 -3.29 -12.42
CA PRO A 98 -5.24 -2.12 -13.27
C PRO A 98 -6.43 -1.17 -13.42
N LYS A 99 -7.65 -1.66 -13.19
CA LYS A 99 -8.89 -0.87 -13.27
C LYS A 99 -9.08 0.01 -12.03
N PRO A 100 -9.88 1.09 -12.10
CA PRO A 100 -10.30 1.84 -10.93
C PRO A 100 -10.91 0.94 -9.86
N LEU A 101 -10.73 1.32 -8.60
CA LEU A 101 -11.35 0.62 -7.47
C LEU A 101 -12.87 0.82 -7.49
N SER A 102 -13.62 -0.22 -7.13
CA SER A 102 -15.07 -0.10 -6.91
C SER A 102 -15.35 0.82 -5.71
N LYS A 103 -16.62 1.24 -5.57
CA LYS A 103 -17.04 2.06 -4.43
C LYS A 103 -16.76 1.34 -3.11
N GLU A 104 -17.06 0.06 -3.02
CA GLU A 104 -16.85 -0.77 -1.84
C GLU A 104 -15.35 -0.89 -1.50
N GLN A 105 -14.52 -1.06 -2.52
CA GLN A 105 -13.06 -1.09 -2.34
C GLN A 105 -12.52 0.26 -1.86
N LYS A 106 -13.04 1.38 -2.34
CA LYS A 106 -12.65 2.72 -1.89
C LYS A 106 -13.03 2.95 -0.42
N VAL A 107 -14.24 2.55 -0.03
CA VAL A 107 -14.68 2.60 1.37
C VAL A 107 -13.76 1.76 2.26
N MET A 108 -13.49 0.51 1.87
CA MET A 108 -12.58 -0.37 2.59
C MET A 108 -11.18 0.25 2.71
N THR A 109 -10.67 0.84 1.64
CA THR A 109 -9.36 1.50 1.61
C THR A 109 -9.29 2.64 2.63
N GLY A 110 -10.30 3.50 2.68
CA GLY A 110 -10.39 4.59 3.64
C GLY A 110 -10.48 4.09 5.08
N GLN A 111 -11.26 3.04 5.33
CA GLN A 111 -11.37 2.43 6.67
C GLN A 111 -10.06 1.79 7.11
N LEU A 112 -9.36 1.09 6.23
CA LEU A 112 -8.03 0.54 6.53
C LEU A 112 -7.02 1.64 6.84
N PHE A 113 -7.04 2.73 6.09
CA PHE A 113 -6.18 3.90 6.36
C PHE A 113 -6.46 4.45 7.77
N CYS A 114 -7.72 4.61 8.14
CA CYS A 114 -8.10 5.06 9.47
C CYS A 114 -7.64 4.10 10.57
N GLU A 115 -7.83 2.80 10.37
CA GLU A 115 -7.44 1.77 11.34
C GLU A 115 -5.93 1.79 11.60
N LEU A 116 -5.12 1.86 10.55
CA LEU A 116 -3.66 1.85 10.66
C LEU A 116 -3.09 3.16 11.23
N ASN A 117 -3.84 4.25 11.19
CA ASN A 117 -3.41 5.57 11.68
C ASN A 117 -4.13 6.04 12.95
N GLY A 118 -4.97 5.20 13.54
CA GLY A 118 -5.70 5.53 14.77
C GLY A 118 -6.80 6.59 14.59
N PHE A 119 -7.37 6.69 13.39
CA PHE A 119 -8.48 7.58 13.09
C PHE A 119 -9.84 6.88 13.21
N CYS A 120 -10.88 7.64 13.41
CA CYS A 120 -12.24 7.12 13.44
C CYS A 120 -12.67 6.62 12.06
N ARG A 121 -13.05 5.34 11.97
CA ARG A 121 -13.50 4.72 10.70
C ARG A 121 -14.84 5.26 10.18
N ARG A 122 -15.58 6.03 11.00
CA ARG A 122 -16.84 6.65 10.58
C ARG A 122 -16.63 8.06 10.03
N CYS A 123 -16.00 8.94 10.78
CA CYS A 123 -15.85 10.35 10.38
C CYS A 123 -14.45 10.73 9.89
N GLY A 124 -13.46 9.84 10.01
CA GLY A 124 -12.07 10.10 9.63
C GLY A 124 -11.31 11.01 10.61
N GLY A 125 -11.94 11.44 11.70
CA GLY A 125 -11.33 12.32 12.70
C GLY A 125 -10.41 11.59 13.67
N SER A 126 -9.58 12.35 14.36
CA SER A 126 -8.68 11.85 15.40
C SER A 126 -9.30 12.02 16.80
N GLY A 127 -8.70 11.36 17.80
CA GLY A 127 -9.05 11.50 19.20
C GLY A 127 -10.21 10.63 19.70
N HIS A 128 -10.83 9.84 18.84
CA HIS A 128 -11.86 8.87 19.20
C HIS A 128 -11.98 7.75 18.17
N PHE A 129 -12.62 6.64 18.55
CA PHE A 129 -12.94 5.53 17.64
C PHE A 129 -14.43 5.51 17.29
N ILE A 130 -14.82 4.63 16.37
CA ILE A 130 -16.18 4.57 15.85
C ILE A 130 -17.26 4.40 16.91
N ASN A 131 -17.00 3.63 17.97
CA ASN A 131 -17.93 3.40 19.08
C ASN A 131 -18.14 4.64 19.96
N GLN A 132 -17.27 5.63 19.88
CA GLN A 132 -17.32 6.89 20.62
C GLN A 132 -17.60 8.09 19.72
N CYS A 133 -17.88 7.83 18.43
CA CYS A 133 -18.09 8.89 17.46
C CYS A 133 -19.44 9.57 17.62
N SER A 134 -19.42 10.85 17.97
CA SER A 134 -20.59 11.74 18.05
C SER A 134 -20.72 12.69 16.87
N SER A 135 -19.86 12.56 15.85
CA SER A 135 -19.90 13.42 14.67
C SER A 135 -21.10 13.12 13.79
N ASP A 136 -21.77 14.17 13.31
CA ASP A 136 -22.82 14.04 12.29
C ASP A 136 -22.24 13.78 10.90
N ASN A 137 -20.95 14.07 10.70
CA ASN A 137 -20.25 13.82 9.45
C ASN A 137 -19.82 12.36 9.33
N VAL A 138 -20.15 11.77 8.20
CA VAL A 138 -19.61 10.48 7.76
C VAL A 138 -18.57 10.77 6.70
N ALA A 139 -17.35 10.23 6.85
CA ALA A 139 -16.31 10.44 5.89
C ALA A 139 -16.70 9.88 4.51
N SER A 140 -16.48 10.67 3.48
CA SER A 140 -16.63 10.21 2.11
C SER A 140 -15.31 9.63 1.63
N TRP A 141 -15.29 8.33 1.36
CA TRP A 141 -14.15 7.61 0.82
C TRP A 141 -14.20 7.46 -0.72
N VAL A 142 -15.18 8.09 -1.35
CA VAL A 142 -15.47 7.99 -2.78
C VAL A 142 -15.29 9.32 -3.48
#